data_b82c9f3165bf023f111889e0b95a1cb0
#
_entry.id   b82c9f3165bf023f111889e0b95a1cb0
#
_cell.length_a   1.000
_cell.length_b   1.000
_cell.length_c   1.000
_cell.angle_alpha   90.00
_cell.angle_beta   90.00
_cell.angle_gamma   90.00
#
_symmetry.space_group_name_H-M   'P 1'
#
loop_
_entity.id
_entity.type
_entity.pdbx_description
1 polymer ?
#
loop_
_entity_poly.entity_id
_entity_poly.type
_entity_poly.pdbx_seq_one_letter_code
_entity_poly.pdbx_strand_id
1 'polypeptide(L)'
;MATMQRLFIVTALIFCLFSMAVVAKTATYYSPPYTPSECNDNQDMGVMIAAASDKFWKGGKACGKKYKVKCLGPKDDGDRHPCKGKGEVEVTIVDHCPGNCRGYIDLSEDAFRKIAILSAGVIKVSLDEYATPFCVIPLKAFNSLLITYILYIIP
;
A
#
# COMPACT_ATOMS: atom_id res chain seq x y z
N MET A 1 22.39 36.27 -7.93
CA MET A 1 21.28 35.46 -8.47
C MET A 1 21.61 33.95 -8.52
N ALA A 2 22.78 33.55 -9.01
CA ALA A 2 23.14 32.10 -9.09
C ALA A 2 23.21 31.35 -7.76
N THR A 3 23.58 32.00 -6.68
CA THR A 3 23.67 31.41 -5.34
C THR A 3 22.29 31.08 -4.75
N MET A 4 21.31 31.98 -4.90
CA MET A 4 19.95 31.72 -4.43
C MET A 4 19.28 30.55 -5.21
N GLN A 5 19.52 30.49 -6.52
CA GLN A 5 18.97 29.44 -7.37
C GLN A 5 19.55 28.05 -7.01
N ARG A 6 20.84 27.97 -6.70
CA ARG A 6 21.48 26.75 -6.21
C ARG A 6 20.91 26.32 -4.85
N LEU A 7 20.63 27.25 -3.96
CA LEU A 7 20.03 26.97 -2.67
C LEU A 7 18.61 26.39 -2.82
N PHE A 8 17.78 26.93 -3.71
CA PHE A 8 16.44 26.42 -4.01
C PHE A 8 16.46 25.00 -4.58
N ILE A 9 17.40 24.69 -5.48
CA ILE A 9 17.53 23.35 -6.06
C ILE A 9 17.95 22.33 -4.98
N VAL A 10 18.90 22.68 -4.13
CA VAL A 10 19.36 21.81 -3.05
C VAL A 10 18.25 21.57 -2.01
N THR A 11 17.50 22.60 -1.64
CA THR A 11 16.36 22.44 -0.71
C THR A 11 15.23 21.63 -1.32
N ALA A 12 14.92 21.78 -2.61
CA ALA A 12 13.92 20.97 -3.31
C ALA A 12 14.34 19.49 -3.39
N LEU A 13 15.63 19.21 -3.65
CA LEU A 13 16.17 17.85 -3.67
C LEU A 13 16.14 17.21 -2.27
N ILE A 14 16.50 17.96 -1.23
CA ILE A 14 16.42 17.47 0.16
C ILE A 14 14.97 17.20 0.54
N PHE A 15 14.02 18.05 0.16
CA PHE A 15 12.60 17.84 0.42
C PHE A 15 12.05 16.59 -0.31
N CYS A 16 12.50 16.33 -1.53
CA CYS A 16 12.12 15.15 -2.30
C CYS A 16 12.66 13.84 -1.67
N LEU A 17 13.85 13.88 -1.07
CA LEU A 17 14.45 12.73 -0.38
C LEU A 17 13.76 12.40 0.96
N PHE A 18 13.14 13.37 1.61
CA PHE A 18 12.41 13.19 2.87
C PHE A 18 11.00 12.61 2.69
N SER A 19 10.45 12.55 1.47
CA SER A 19 9.06 12.18 1.22
C SER A 19 8.79 10.67 1.13
N MET A 20 9.77 9.81 1.37
CA MET A 20 9.65 8.35 1.26
C MET A 20 9.54 7.64 2.62
N ALA A 21 8.89 8.23 3.61
CA ALA A 21 8.56 7.51 4.83
C ALA A 21 7.45 6.49 4.53
N VAL A 22 7.83 5.24 4.37
CA VAL A 22 6.86 4.12 4.31
C VAL A 22 6.25 3.99 5.70
N VAL A 23 5.02 4.49 5.84
CA VAL A 23 4.25 4.29 7.08
C VAL A 23 3.83 2.82 7.12
N ALA A 24 4.49 2.04 7.97
CA ALA A 24 4.13 0.65 8.19
C ALA A 24 2.69 0.58 8.75
N LYS A 25 1.86 -0.21 8.10
CA LYS A 25 0.50 -0.52 8.51
C LYS A 25 0.48 -1.92 9.11
N THR A 26 -0.64 -2.33 9.70
CA THR A 26 -0.81 -3.68 10.23
C THR A 26 -1.83 -4.46 9.41
N ALA A 27 -1.59 -5.76 9.26
CA ALA A 27 -2.54 -6.70 8.70
C ALA A 27 -2.85 -7.79 9.70
N THR A 28 -4.12 -8.18 9.73
CA THR A 28 -4.66 -9.35 10.41
C THR A 28 -5.26 -10.31 9.39
N TYR A 29 -5.95 -11.34 9.82
CA TYR A 29 -6.68 -12.22 8.91
C TYR A 29 -8.01 -12.68 9.51
N TYR A 30 -8.94 -13.04 8.61
CA TYR A 30 -10.21 -13.65 8.95
C TYR A 30 -10.39 -14.97 8.18
N SER A 31 -11.11 -15.90 8.79
CA SER A 31 -11.35 -17.25 8.23
C SER A 31 -12.66 -17.30 7.44
N PRO A 32 -12.79 -18.25 6.49
CA PRO A 32 -14.04 -18.45 5.75
C PRO A 32 -15.22 -18.77 6.69
N PRO A 33 -16.49 -18.56 6.22
CA PRO A 33 -16.86 -18.20 4.85
C PRO A 33 -16.56 -16.74 4.52
N TYR A 34 -16.22 -16.43 3.24
CA TYR A 34 -15.91 -15.10 2.76
C TYR A 34 -17.12 -14.39 2.11
N THR A 35 -18.23 -15.03 2.11
CA THR A 35 -19.53 -14.51 1.65
C THR A 35 -20.58 -14.69 2.74
N PRO A 36 -21.56 -13.77 2.87
CA PRO A 36 -21.69 -12.53 2.12
C PRO A 36 -20.59 -11.51 2.48
N SER A 37 -20.29 -10.58 1.56
CA SER A 37 -19.36 -9.47 1.77
C SER A 37 -20.02 -8.13 1.51
N GLU A 38 -19.57 -7.06 2.17
CA GLU A 38 -20.18 -5.73 2.09
C GLU A 38 -20.13 -5.13 0.68
N CYS A 39 -19.13 -5.49 -0.14
CA CYS A 39 -18.98 -4.98 -1.49
C CYS A 39 -19.73 -5.80 -2.56
N ASN A 40 -19.95 -7.08 -2.31
CA ASN A 40 -20.31 -8.03 -3.37
C ASN A 40 -21.44 -8.98 -2.97
N ASP A 41 -22.06 -8.78 -1.81
CA ASP A 41 -23.10 -9.67 -1.26
C ASP A 41 -22.65 -11.15 -1.29
N ASN A 42 -23.41 -12.01 -1.95
CA ASN A 42 -23.13 -13.44 -2.07
C ASN A 42 -22.22 -13.82 -3.26
N GLN A 43 -21.70 -12.84 -3.99
CA GLN A 43 -20.80 -13.12 -5.10
C GLN A 43 -19.44 -13.62 -4.58
N ASP A 44 -19.04 -14.80 -5.03
CA ASP A 44 -17.70 -15.34 -4.74
C ASP A 44 -16.62 -14.56 -5.51
N MET A 45 -15.74 -13.90 -4.77
CA MET A 45 -14.61 -13.14 -5.28
C MET A 45 -13.29 -13.90 -5.18
N GLY A 46 -13.35 -15.21 -4.88
CA GLY A 46 -12.19 -16.05 -4.64
C GLY A 46 -11.58 -15.83 -3.25
N VAL A 47 -10.32 -16.25 -3.10
CA VAL A 47 -9.67 -16.26 -1.77
C VAL A 47 -8.54 -15.23 -1.62
N MET A 48 -8.16 -14.52 -2.69
CA MET A 48 -7.16 -13.45 -2.61
C MET A 48 -7.86 -12.10 -2.38
N ILE A 49 -8.46 -11.97 -1.22
CA ILE A 49 -9.36 -10.87 -0.83
C ILE A 49 -8.98 -10.31 0.54
N ALA A 50 -9.53 -9.15 0.84
CA ALA A 50 -9.35 -8.52 2.14
C ALA A 50 -10.54 -7.62 2.52
N ALA A 51 -10.72 -7.41 3.83
CA ALA A 51 -11.59 -6.42 4.41
C ALA A 51 -10.81 -5.16 4.81
N ALA A 52 -11.44 -4.01 4.66
CA ALA A 52 -10.87 -2.71 5.00
C ALA A 52 -11.31 -2.25 6.40
N SER A 53 -10.38 -1.78 7.24
CA SER A 53 -10.75 -1.09 8.49
C SER A 53 -11.49 0.21 8.21
N ASP A 54 -12.18 0.78 9.22
CA ASP A 54 -12.92 2.05 9.09
C ASP A 54 -12.10 3.16 8.42
N LYS A 55 -10.84 3.31 8.82
CA LYS A 55 -9.91 4.32 8.27
C LYS A 55 -9.62 4.09 6.78
N PHE A 56 -9.67 2.86 6.34
CA PHE A 56 -9.36 2.44 4.99
C PHE A 56 -10.61 2.32 4.10
N TRP A 57 -11.75 1.99 4.70
CA TRP A 57 -13.03 1.78 4.04
C TRP A 57 -13.56 3.02 3.30
N LYS A 58 -13.46 4.19 3.96
CA LYS A 58 -13.86 5.48 3.38
C LYS A 58 -15.27 5.48 2.78
N GLY A 59 -16.23 4.89 3.49
CA GLY A 59 -17.63 4.82 3.02
C GLY A 59 -17.81 4.00 1.75
N GLY A 60 -17.15 2.85 1.64
CA GLY A 60 -17.28 1.95 0.49
C GLY A 60 -16.34 2.25 -0.68
N LYS A 61 -15.59 3.36 -0.66
CA LYS A 61 -14.66 3.73 -1.74
C LYS A 61 -13.49 2.75 -1.91
N ALA A 62 -13.27 1.87 -0.94
CA ALA A 62 -12.25 0.84 -1.00
C ALA A 62 -12.71 -0.40 -1.81
N CYS A 63 -14.01 -0.60 -2.00
CA CYS A 63 -14.56 -1.75 -2.72
C CYS A 63 -13.94 -1.92 -4.11
N GLY A 64 -13.53 -3.15 -4.43
CA GLY A 64 -12.97 -3.52 -5.73
C GLY A 64 -11.54 -3.04 -5.99
N LYS A 65 -10.97 -2.21 -5.09
CA LYS A 65 -9.59 -1.78 -5.24
C LYS A 65 -8.62 -2.92 -4.97
N LYS A 66 -7.54 -2.95 -5.74
CA LYS A 66 -6.48 -3.96 -5.61
C LYS A 66 -5.26 -3.38 -4.93
N TYR A 67 -4.69 -4.17 -4.04
CA TYR A 67 -3.49 -3.80 -3.29
C TYR A 67 -2.46 -4.91 -3.34
N LYS A 68 -1.22 -4.52 -3.56
CA LYS A 68 -0.06 -5.35 -3.26
C LYS A 68 0.27 -5.19 -1.79
N VAL A 69 0.16 -6.26 -1.04
CA VAL A 69 0.46 -6.31 0.40
C VAL A 69 1.80 -7.00 0.58
N LYS A 70 2.74 -6.33 1.24
CA LYS A 70 4.05 -6.88 1.53
C LYS A 70 4.26 -7.00 3.03
N CYS A 71 4.62 -8.19 3.50
CA CYS A 71 5.00 -8.44 4.89
C CYS A 71 6.35 -7.77 5.19
N LEU A 72 6.40 -6.95 6.25
CA LEU A 72 7.60 -6.23 6.69
C LEU A 72 8.21 -6.84 7.97
N GLY A 73 7.43 -7.67 8.70
CA GLY A 73 7.87 -8.26 9.95
C GLY A 73 6.80 -8.33 11.01
N PRO A 74 7.17 -8.68 12.25
CA PRO A 74 6.24 -8.77 13.37
C PRO A 74 5.71 -7.39 13.76
N LYS A 75 4.49 -7.36 14.32
CA LYS A 75 3.95 -6.13 14.93
C LYS A 75 4.70 -5.77 16.19
N ASP A 76 4.93 -6.75 17.05
CA ASP A 76 5.59 -6.62 18.35
C ASP A 76 6.78 -7.59 18.41
N ASP A 77 7.46 -7.70 19.55
CA ASP A 77 8.65 -8.56 19.73
C ASP A 77 8.33 -10.09 19.76
N GLY A 78 7.13 -10.49 19.31
CA GLY A 78 6.69 -11.88 19.23
C GLY A 78 7.50 -12.71 18.24
N ASP A 79 6.83 -13.32 17.28
CA ASP A 79 7.45 -14.20 16.29
C ASP A 79 8.43 -13.43 15.41
N ARG A 80 9.73 -13.66 15.58
CA ARG A 80 10.81 -12.85 14.97
C ARG A 80 10.81 -12.88 13.45
N HIS A 81 10.23 -13.92 12.83
CA HIS A 81 10.26 -14.14 11.39
C HIS A 81 8.88 -14.60 10.87
N PRO A 82 7.85 -13.75 10.99
CA PRO A 82 6.50 -14.14 10.57
C PRO A 82 6.34 -14.21 9.05
N CYS A 83 7.16 -13.51 8.28
CA CYS A 83 7.04 -13.42 6.83
C CYS A 83 7.49 -14.70 6.13
N LYS A 84 6.78 -15.08 5.06
CA LYS A 84 7.02 -16.28 4.25
C LYS A 84 7.30 -15.95 2.79
N GLY A 85 8.06 -16.82 2.12
CA GLY A 85 8.29 -16.76 0.69
C GLY A 85 8.80 -15.40 0.23
N LYS A 86 8.16 -14.83 -0.80
CA LYS A 86 8.46 -13.47 -1.27
C LYS A 86 7.89 -12.39 -0.34
N GLY A 87 7.04 -12.77 0.62
CA GLY A 87 6.38 -11.87 1.54
C GLY A 87 5.34 -10.94 0.90
N GLU A 88 4.90 -11.23 -0.32
CA GLU A 88 3.99 -10.37 -1.10
C GLU A 88 2.78 -11.14 -1.60
N VAL A 89 1.61 -10.50 -1.58
CA VAL A 89 0.35 -11.00 -2.14
C VAL A 89 -0.45 -9.84 -2.73
N GLU A 90 -1.17 -10.13 -3.81
CA GLU A 90 -2.16 -9.21 -4.37
C GLU A 90 -3.54 -9.58 -3.84
N VAL A 91 -4.30 -8.59 -3.36
CA VAL A 91 -5.65 -8.79 -2.85
C VAL A 91 -6.61 -7.73 -3.36
N THR A 92 -7.89 -8.10 -3.48
CA THR A 92 -8.98 -7.18 -3.77
C THR A 92 -9.75 -6.89 -2.49
N ILE A 93 -10.08 -5.62 -2.24
CA ILE A 93 -10.96 -5.25 -1.11
C ILE A 93 -12.39 -5.61 -1.49
N VAL A 94 -12.99 -6.47 -0.69
CA VAL A 94 -14.37 -6.96 -0.89
C VAL A 94 -15.26 -6.72 0.32
N ASP A 95 -14.69 -6.36 1.47
CA ASP A 95 -15.44 -6.29 2.70
C ASP A 95 -14.99 -5.16 3.61
N HIS A 96 -15.81 -4.88 4.60
CA HIS A 96 -15.58 -3.93 5.68
C HIS A 96 -15.36 -4.66 7.01
N CYS A 97 -14.32 -4.28 7.73
CA CYS A 97 -14.05 -4.75 9.08
C CYS A 97 -14.25 -3.57 10.06
N PRO A 98 -15.49 -3.35 10.57
CA PRO A 98 -15.80 -2.21 11.42
C PRO A 98 -15.27 -2.40 12.85
N GLY A 99 -14.93 -1.30 13.51
CA GLY A 99 -14.70 -1.15 14.94
C GLY A 99 -13.62 -2.05 15.58
N ASN A 100 -13.73 -3.34 15.40
CA ASN A 100 -12.86 -4.35 16.04
C ASN A 100 -11.68 -4.83 15.17
N CYS A 101 -11.49 -4.22 14.01
CA CYS A 101 -10.38 -4.57 13.13
C CYS A 101 -9.05 -4.25 13.80
N ARG A 102 -8.30 -5.26 14.21
CA ARG A 102 -6.98 -5.10 14.86
C ARG A 102 -5.92 -4.56 13.90
N GLY A 103 -6.14 -4.76 12.59
CA GLY A 103 -5.26 -4.31 11.51
C GLY A 103 -5.80 -3.09 10.78
N TYR A 104 -4.95 -2.50 9.95
CA TYR A 104 -5.37 -1.51 8.96
C TYR A 104 -6.09 -2.18 7.79
N ILE A 105 -5.71 -3.43 7.49
CA ILE A 105 -6.33 -4.33 6.52
C ILE A 105 -6.46 -5.71 7.16
N ASP A 106 -7.57 -6.39 6.87
CA ASP A 106 -7.84 -7.75 7.32
C ASP A 106 -7.84 -8.67 6.11
N LEU A 107 -6.82 -9.50 5.98
CA LEU A 107 -6.64 -10.40 4.84
C LEU A 107 -7.51 -11.65 5.01
N SER A 108 -7.95 -12.26 3.92
CA SER A 108 -8.39 -13.63 4.00
C SER A 108 -7.27 -14.51 4.58
N GLU A 109 -7.64 -15.56 5.29
CA GLU A 109 -6.66 -16.52 5.82
C GLU A 109 -5.73 -17.06 4.74
N ASP A 110 -6.27 -17.30 3.54
CA ASP A 110 -5.52 -17.78 2.39
C ASP A 110 -4.49 -16.76 1.89
N ALA A 111 -4.87 -15.48 1.80
CA ALA A 111 -3.95 -14.41 1.43
C ALA A 111 -2.86 -14.20 2.49
N PHE A 112 -3.24 -14.22 3.78
CA PHE A 112 -2.29 -14.10 4.88
C PHE A 112 -1.27 -15.24 4.88
N ARG A 113 -1.70 -16.50 4.66
CA ARG A 113 -0.83 -17.68 4.56
C ARG A 113 0.22 -17.57 3.45
N LYS A 114 -0.04 -16.81 2.40
CA LYS A 114 0.94 -16.56 1.32
C LYS A 114 2.14 -15.75 1.79
N ILE A 115 1.92 -14.82 2.74
CA ILE A 115 2.95 -13.85 3.14
C ILE A 115 3.45 -14.03 4.56
N ALA A 116 2.71 -14.74 5.41
CA ALA A 116 3.06 -14.92 6.83
C ALA A 116 2.59 -16.25 7.41
N ILE A 117 3.10 -16.59 8.59
CA ILE A 117 2.60 -17.71 9.41
C ILE A 117 1.37 -17.23 10.18
N LEU A 118 0.34 -18.06 10.26
CA LEU A 118 -0.92 -17.69 10.94
C LEU A 118 -0.75 -17.42 12.45
N SER A 119 0.18 -18.13 13.09
CA SER A 119 0.48 -17.94 14.52
C SER A 119 0.94 -16.52 14.86
N ALA A 120 1.40 -15.74 13.88
CA ALA A 120 1.76 -14.34 14.08
C ALA A 120 0.53 -13.45 14.39
N GLY A 121 -0.66 -13.85 13.92
CA GLY A 121 -1.93 -13.14 14.14
C GLY A 121 -1.96 -11.74 13.55
N VAL A 122 -0.96 -10.91 13.82
CA VAL A 122 -0.81 -9.53 13.33
C VAL A 122 0.61 -9.31 12.83
N ILE A 123 0.74 -8.73 11.65
CA ILE A 123 2.04 -8.40 11.03
C ILE A 123 2.10 -6.93 10.61
N LYS A 124 3.29 -6.39 10.49
CA LYS A 124 3.55 -5.12 9.82
C LYS A 124 3.57 -5.33 8.32
N VAL A 125 2.93 -4.44 7.58
CA VAL A 125 2.84 -4.52 6.11
C VAL A 125 3.05 -3.15 5.46
N SER A 126 3.50 -3.15 4.20
CA SER A 126 3.26 -2.06 3.26
C SER A 126 2.08 -2.40 2.36
N LEU A 127 1.37 -1.38 1.91
CA LEU A 127 0.24 -1.47 1.00
C LEU A 127 0.48 -0.53 -0.17
N ASP A 128 0.63 -1.09 -1.35
CA ASP A 128 0.75 -0.36 -2.61
C ASP A 128 -0.54 -0.55 -3.41
N GLU A 129 -1.29 0.54 -3.62
CA GLU A 129 -2.49 0.50 -4.47
C GLU A 129 -2.06 0.33 -5.92
N TYR A 130 -2.66 -0.63 -6.63
CA TYR A 130 -2.52 -0.66 -8.08
C TYR A 130 -3.28 0.53 -8.66
N ALA A 131 -2.56 1.62 -8.89
CA ALA A 131 -3.11 2.73 -9.64
C ALA A 131 -3.49 2.21 -11.03
N THR A 132 -4.78 2.32 -11.40
CA THR A 132 -5.11 2.33 -12.83
C THR A 132 -4.22 3.39 -13.48
N PRO A 133 -3.61 3.14 -14.65
CA PRO A 133 -2.61 4.02 -15.23
C PRO A 133 -3.21 5.34 -15.74
N PHE A 134 -3.81 6.12 -14.85
CA PHE A 134 -4.15 7.51 -15.08
C PHE A 134 -3.10 8.37 -14.38
N CYS A 135 -2.18 8.85 -15.18
CA CYS A 135 -1.10 9.77 -14.83
C CYS A 135 0.23 9.15 -14.39
N VAL A 136 0.79 8.26 -15.19
CA VAL A 136 2.25 8.22 -15.31
C VAL A 136 2.62 9.37 -16.25
N ILE A 137 2.97 10.52 -15.71
CA ILE A 137 3.74 11.51 -16.49
C ILE A 137 5.03 10.77 -16.85
N PRO A 138 5.27 10.44 -18.14
CA PRO A 138 6.45 9.66 -18.48
C PRO A 138 7.67 10.48 -18.07
N LEU A 139 8.63 9.83 -17.38
CA LEU A 139 9.91 10.45 -16.99
C LEU A 139 10.58 11.19 -18.16
N LYS A 140 10.29 10.81 -19.40
CA LYS A 140 10.71 11.50 -20.62
C LYS A 140 10.15 12.91 -20.76
N ALA A 141 8.92 13.18 -20.27
CA ALA A 141 8.35 14.54 -20.29
C ALA A 141 8.99 15.43 -19.24
N PHE A 142 9.37 14.86 -18.09
CA PHE A 142 10.07 15.58 -17.03
C PHE A 142 11.49 15.96 -17.47
N ASN A 143 12.22 15.06 -18.15
CA ASN A 143 13.53 15.36 -18.70
C ASN A 143 13.48 16.41 -19.82
N SER A 144 12.46 16.39 -20.68
CA SER A 144 12.32 17.37 -21.76
C SER A 144 12.07 18.78 -21.22
N LEU A 145 11.21 18.91 -20.21
CA LEU A 145 10.93 20.19 -19.55
C LEU A 145 12.13 20.71 -18.76
N LEU A 146 12.85 19.81 -18.08
CA LEU A 146 14.06 20.19 -17.32
C LEU A 146 15.20 20.63 -18.25
N ILE A 147 15.39 19.91 -19.37
CA ILE A 147 16.42 20.26 -20.38
C ILE A 147 16.08 21.59 -21.06
N THR A 148 14.82 21.82 -21.41
CA THR A 148 14.38 23.09 -22.01
C THR A 148 14.55 24.24 -21.02
N TYR A 149 14.29 24.03 -19.74
CA TYR A 149 14.47 25.04 -18.70
C TYR A 149 15.95 25.33 -18.42
N ILE A 150 16.80 24.29 -18.44
CA ILE A 150 18.25 24.44 -18.27
C ILE A 150 18.88 25.19 -19.46
N LEU A 151 18.46 24.89 -20.67
CA LEU A 151 18.95 25.57 -21.89
C LEU A 151 18.49 27.04 -22.01
N TYR A 152 17.40 27.42 -21.34
CA TYR A 152 16.89 28.77 -21.32
C TYR A 152 17.56 29.66 -20.26
N ILE A 153 18.27 29.09 -19.29
CA ILE A 153 18.86 29.83 -18.15
C ILE A 153 20.40 29.93 -18.23
N ILE A 154 21.05 29.23 -19.15
CA ILE A 154 22.50 29.33 -19.36
C ILE A 154 22.74 30.19 -20.59
N PRO A 155 23.26 31.44 -20.42
CA PRO A 155 23.68 32.30 -21.52
C PRO A 155 24.92 31.74 -22.17
#